data_49c228c94bd277e0b4585f96fb299934
#
_entry.id   49c228c94bd277e0b4585f96fb299934
#
_cell.length_a   1.000
_cell.length_b   1.000
_cell.length_c   1.000
_cell.angle_alpha   90.00
_cell.angle_beta   90.00
_cell.angle_gamma   90.00
#
_symmetry.space_group_name_H-M   'P 1'
#
loop_
_entity.id
_entity.type
_entity.pdbx_description
1 polymer ?
#
loop_
_entity_poly.entity_id
_entity_poly.type
_entity_poly.pdbx_seq_one_letter_code
_entity_poly.pdbx_strand_id
1 'polypeptide(L)'
;YRRQYGMSLPEGAASRINKEVYDQMVQDILLTDATAELGLTVSKEELADLLQGDNIVPMVKQQFTDPQTGVFNKDLLLNFLQVVLNEDESNLNVEMAQQLKARREAWLNIEKTVKQQQLVGKYFTLLSKSMAPNKLDLEAAYNGAKNSVDFAYAEQSYTSIPDSTVVIS
;
A
#
# COMPACT_ATOMS: atom_id res chain seq x y z
N TYR A 1 -7.71 -0.08 19.67
CA TYR A 1 -6.61 -0.19 20.63
C TYR A 1 -7.14 -0.54 22.04
N ARG A 2 -8.02 0.25 22.63
CA ARG A 2 -8.62 -0.06 23.95
C ARG A 2 -9.34 -1.40 24.01
N ARG A 3 -10.08 -1.78 22.97
CA ARG A 3 -10.78 -3.08 22.89
C ARG A 3 -9.83 -4.27 22.74
N GLN A 4 -8.65 -4.06 22.13
CA GLN A 4 -7.72 -5.12 21.80
C GLN A 4 -6.68 -5.35 22.91
N TYR A 5 -6.28 -4.31 23.67
CA TYR A 5 -5.19 -4.38 24.64
C TYR A 5 -5.59 -4.01 26.07
N GLY A 6 -6.83 -3.55 26.32
CA GLY A 6 -7.32 -3.23 27.68
C GLY A 6 -6.54 -2.13 28.41
N MET A 7 -5.53 -1.55 27.79
CA MET A 7 -4.62 -0.57 28.39
C MET A 7 -4.98 0.86 28.00
N SER A 8 -4.69 1.81 28.88
CA SER A 8 -4.68 3.24 28.53
C SER A 8 -3.56 3.51 27.52
N LEU A 9 -3.86 4.34 26.50
CA LEU A 9 -2.87 4.75 25.52
C LEU A 9 -1.71 5.46 26.20
N PRO A 10 -0.43 5.17 25.83
CA PRO A 10 0.70 5.95 26.28
C PRO A 10 0.54 7.43 25.99
N GLU A 11 1.14 8.28 26.83
CA GLU A 11 1.10 9.73 26.62
C GLU A 11 1.63 10.10 25.22
N GLY A 12 0.89 10.93 24.48
CA GLY A 12 1.21 11.30 23.09
C GLY A 12 0.82 10.27 22.01
N ALA A 13 0.44 9.03 22.35
CA ALA A 13 0.02 8.04 21.34
C ALA A 13 -1.30 8.45 20.67
N ALA A 14 -2.23 9.04 21.42
CA ALA A 14 -3.49 9.53 20.87
C ALA A 14 -3.26 10.60 19.80
N SER A 15 -2.35 11.53 20.02
CA SER A 15 -2.02 12.59 19.05
C SER A 15 -1.38 12.01 17.77
N ARG A 16 -0.48 11.02 17.91
CA ARG A 16 0.12 10.34 16.75
C ARG A 16 -0.92 9.56 15.94
N ILE A 17 -1.78 8.81 16.62
CA ILE A 17 -2.87 8.07 15.95
C ILE A 17 -3.82 9.03 15.24
N ASN A 18 -4.21 10.13 15.87
CA ASN A 18 -5.09 11.11 15.24
C ASN A 18 -4.44 11.73 14.00
N LYS A 19 -3.13 12.07 14.09
CA LYS A 19 -2.39 12.59 12.94
C LYS A 19 -2.30 11.57 11.80
N GLU A 20 -1.97 10.33 12.11
CA GLU A 20 -1.88 9.26 11.12
C GLU A 20 -3.22 9.00 10.42
N VAL A 21 -4.31 8.93 11.21
CA VAL A 21 -5.67 8.79 10.66
C VAL A 21 -6.05 9.99 9.79
N TYR A 22 -5.72 11.21 10.23
CA TYR A 22 -5.98 12.40 9.44
C TYR A 22 -5.19 12.39 8.11
N ASP A 23 -3.89 12.12 8.16
CA ASP A 23 -3.03 12.06 6.98
C ASP A 23 -3.54 10.98 6.00
N GLN A 24 -3.97 9.83 6.52
CA GLN A 24 -4.54 8.76 5.70
C GLN A 24 -5.88 9.17 5.06
N MET A 25 -6.77 9.83 5.80
CA MET A 25 -8.03 10.34 5.27
C MET A 25 -7.80 11.37 4.16
N VAL A 26 -6.84 12.27 4.33
CA VAL A 26 -6.47 13.25 3.29
C VAL A 26 -5.94 12.55 2.04
N GLN A 27 -5.04 11.58 2.19
CA GLN A 27 -4.54 10.79 1.06
C GLN A 27 -5.66 10.04 0.33
N ASP A 28 -6.57 9.43 1.07
CA ASP A 28 -7.70 8.70 0.50
C ASP A 28 -8.61 9.62 -0.33
N ILE A 29 -8.89 10.83 0.17
CA ILE A 29 -9.69 11.83 -0.56
C ILE A 29 -8.97 12.27 -1.83
N LEU A 30 -7.70 12.67 -1.72
CA LEU A 30 -6.91 13.14 -2.87
C LEU A 30 -6.79 12.07 -3.96
N LEU A 31 -6.53 10.81 -3.57
CA LEU A 31 -6.46 9.70 -4.52
C LEU A 31 -7.81 9.37 -5.14
N THR A 32 -8.89 9.46 -4.36
CA THR A 32 -10.24 9.23 -4.87
C THR A 32 -10.59 10.28 -5.92
N ASP A 33 -10.32 11.55 -5.67
CA ASP A 33 -10.58 12.64 -6.61
C ASP A 33 -9.71 12.49 -7.87
N ALA A 34 -8.41 12.27 -7.71
CA ALA A 34 -7.49 12.09 -8.85
C ALA A 34 -7.87 10.88 -9.73
N THR A 35 -8.26 9.76 -9.12
CA THR A 35 -8.68 8.57 -9.87
C THR A 35 -10.02 8.78 -10.57
N ALA A 36 -10.94 9.53 -9.96
CA ALA A 36 -12.23 9.87 -10.53
C ALA A 36 -12.08 10.79 -11.75
N GLU A 37 -11.23 11.83 -11.66
CA GLU A 37 -10.92 12.74 -12.79
C GLU A 37 -10.33 11.99 -13.99
N LEU A 38 -9.52 10.96 -13.73
CA LEU A 38 -8.93 10.13 -14.78
C LEU A 38 -9.87 9.02 -15.28
N GLY A 39 -11.06 8.88 -14.71
CA GLY A 39 -12.02 7.83 -15.06
C GLY A 39 -11.53 6.42 -14.66
N LEU A 40 -10.59 6.32 -13.73
CA LEU A 40 -10.09 5.04 -13.25
C LEU A 40 -11.12 4.37 -12.34
N THR A 41 -11.49 3.14 -12.67
CA THR A 41 -12.43 2.35 -11.87
C THR A 41 -11.93 0.92 -11.69
N VAL A 42 -12.44 0.23 -10.68
CA VAL A 42 -12.30 -1.21 -10.51
C VAL A 42 -13.66 -1.83 -10.75
N SER A 43 -13.77 -2.65 -11.81
CA SER A 43 -15.03 -3.32 -12.14
C SER A 43 -15.37 -4.41 -11.12
N LYS A 44 -16.62 -4.87 -11.12
CA LYS A 44 -17.06 -5.96 -10.23
C LYS A 44 -16.33 -7.26 -10.55
N GLU A 45 -16.13 -7.52 -11.84
CA GLU A 45 -15.43 -8.71 -12.34
C GLU A 45 -13.96 -8.70 -11.93
N GLU A 46 -13.30 -7.55 -12.07
CA GLU A 46 -11.92 -7.38 -11.62
C GLU A 46 -11.79 -7.56 -10.10
N LEU A 47 -12.69 -6.97 -9.33
CA LEU A 47 -12.68 -7.13 -7.87
C LEU A 47 -12.94 -8.59 -7.47
N ALA A 48 -13.88 -9.26 -8.14
CA ALA A 48 -14.14 -10.68 -7.91
C ALA A 48 -12.93 -11.56 -8.21
N ASP A 49 -12.18 -11.26 -9.28
CA ASP A 49 -10.95 -11.97 -9.62
C ASP A 49 -9.86 -11.78 -8.56
N LEU A 50 -9.70 -10.56 -8.05
CA LEU A 50 -8.75 -10.25 -6.99
C LEU A 50 -9.11 -10.86 -5.62
N LEU A 51 -10.37 -11.15 -5.37
CA LEU A 51 -10.84 -11.69 -4.08
C LEU A 51 -11.00 -13.20 -4.10
N GLN A 52 -11.46 -13.80 -5.20
CA GLN A 52 -11.81 -15.22 -5.28
C GLN A 52 -11.45 -15.91 -6.60
N GLY A 53 -10.93 -15.16 -7.59
CA GLY A 53 -10.60 -15.68 -8.93
C GLY A 53 -9.22 -16.35 -9.01
N ASP A 54 -8.52 -16.07 -10.10
CA ASP A 54 -7.18 -16.61 -10.34
C ASP A 54 -6.07 -15.67 -9.81
N ASN A 55 -6.36 -14.35 -9.77
CA ASN A 55 -5.41 -13.31 -9.35
C ASN A 55 -5.64 -12.85 -7.90
N ILE A 56 -5.97 -13.78 -7.00
CA ILE A 56 -6.23 -13.47 -5.58
C ILE A 56 -5.06 -12.70 -4.96
N VAL A 57 -5.36 -11.57 -4.33
CA VAL A 57 -4.35 -10.72 -3.69
C VAL A 57 -3.68 -11.40 -2.49
N PRO A 58 -2.39 -11.10 -2.21
CA PRO A 58 -1.65 -11.73 -1.12
C PRO A 58 -2.32 -11.62 0.25
N MET A 59 -2.98 -10.49 0.53
CA MET A 59 -3.71 -10.24 1.78
C MET A 59 -4.82 -11.30 2.00
N VAL A 60 -5.59 -11.62 0.96
CA VAL A 60 -6.65 -12.64 1.03
C VAL A 60 -6.02 -14.03 1.11
N LYS A 61 -5.00 -14.31 0.29
CA LYS A 61 -4.29 -15.61 0.35
C LYS A 61 -3.76 -15.91 1.75
N GLN A 62 -3.14 -14.93 2.39
CA GLN A 62 -2.56 -15.09 3.73
C GLN A 62 -3.61 -15.45 4.78
N GLN A 63 -4.82 -14.85 4.67
CA GLN A 63 -5.91 -15.10 5.63
C GLN A 63 -6.50 -16.52 5.52
N PHE A 64 -6.45 -17.11 4.32
CA PHE A 64 -6.96 -18.46 4.04
C PHE A 64 -5.85 -19.47 3.74
N THR A 65 -4.67 -19.23 4.29
CA THR A 65 -3.54 -20.16 4.28
C THR A 65 -3.66 -21.10 5.47
N ASP A 66 -3.53 -22.40 5.21
CA ASP A 66 -3.51 -23.42 6.25
C ASP A 66 -2.27 -23.23 7.14
N PRO A 67 -2.43 -23.03 8.44
CA PRO A 67 -1.31 -22.78 9.34
C PRO A 67 -0.34 -23.96 9.50
N GLN A 68 -0.78 -25.18 9.17
CA GLN A 68 0.06 -26.38 9.26
C GLN A 68 0.89 -26.62 7.99
N THR A 69 0.30 -26.38 6.82
CA THR A 69 0.95 -26.65 5.53
C THR A 69 1.56 -25.40 4.89
N GLY A 70 1.17 -24.21 5.32
CA GLY A 70 1.56 -22.94 4.70
C GLY A 70 1.00 -22.75 3.29
N VAL A 71 0.03 -23.57 2.87
CA VAL A 71 -0.56 -23.54 1.53
C VAL A 71 -1.90 -22.83 1.56
N PHE A 72 -2.12 -21.95 0.59
CA PHE A 72 -3.43 -21.29 0.40
C PHE A 72 -4.50 -22.34 0.07
N ASN A 73 -5.63 -22.28 0.78
CA ASN A 73 -6.75 -23.19 0.59
C ASN A 73 -7.96 -22.42 0.02
N LYS A 74 -8.18 -22.60 -1.30
CA LYS A 74 -9.29 -21.94 -2.02
C LYS A 74 -10.66 -22.40 -1.50
N ASP A 75 -10.78 -23.66 -1.10
CA ASP A 75 -12.05 -24.20 -0.61
C ASP A 75 -12.46 -23.56 0.73
N LEU A 76 -11.51 -23.28 1.60
CA LEU A 76 -11.77 -22.52 2.84
C LEU A 76 -12.30 -21.12 2.55
N LEU A 77 -11.73 -20.42 1.57
CA LEU A 77 -12.20 -19.11 1.14
C LEU A 77 -13.64 -19.20 0.59
N LEU A 78 -13.90 -20.13 -0.33
CA LEU A 78 -15.21 -20.28 -0.95
C LEU A 78 -16.29 -20.66 0.07
N ASN A 79 -16.00 -21.58 0.99
CA ASN A 79 -16.90 -21.94 2.08
C ASN A 79 -17.17 -20.74 3.01
N PHE A 80 -16.12 -19.98 3.35
CA PHE A 80 -16.29 -18.76 4.15
C PHE A 80 -17.21 -17.75 3.45
N LEU A 81 -16.99 -17.50 2.15
CA LEU A 81 -17.83 -16.60 1.37
C LEU A 81 -19.27 -17.08 1.25
N GLN A 82 -19.48 -18.37 1.07
CA GLN A 82 -20.80 -18.94 1.01
C GLN A 82 -21.59 -18.68 2.30
N VAL A 83 -20.96 -18.89 3.46
CA VAL A 83 -21.57 -18.62 4.77
C VAL A 83 -21.79 -17.11 4.95
N VAL A 84 -20.78 -16.29 4.71
CA VAL A 84 -20.84 -14.84 4.96
C VAL A 84 -21.87 -14.15 4.05
N LEU A 85 -22.01 -14.57 2.79
CA LEU A 85 -22.87 -13.91 1.82
C LEU A 85 -24.30 -14.44 1.80
N ASN A 86 -24.51 -15.74 2.04
CA ASN A 86 -25.78 -16.40 1.79
C ASN A 86 -26.54 -16.82 3.06
N GLU A 87 -25.88 -16.87 4.24
CA GLU A 87 -26.57 -17.31 5.45
C GLU A 87 -27.54 -16.24 5.97
N ASP A 88 -28.76 -16.65 6.30
CA ASP A 88 -29.81 -15.76 6.80
C ASP A 88 -29.68 -15.61 8.33
N GLU A 89 -29.50 -14.37 8.79
CA GLU A 89 -29.37 -14.03 10.22
C GLU A 89 -30.66 -14.41 11.01
N SER A 90 -31.84 -14.45 10.36
CA SER A 90 -33.09 -14.72 11.01
C SER A 90 -33.24 -16.18 11.52
N ASN A 91 -32.40 -17.08 10.97
CA ASN A 91 -32.41 -18.50 11.35
C ASN A 91 -31.37 -18.82 12.45
N LEU A 92 -30.60 -17.82 12.89
CA LEU A 92 -29.54 -18.01 13.86
C LEU A 92 -29.91 -17.50 15.24
N ASN A 93 -29.30 -18.05 16.28
CA ASN A 93 -29.41 -17.47 17.60
C ASN A 93 -28.66 -16.11 17.64
N VAL A 94 -28.93 -15.28 18.65
CA VAL A 94 -28.41 -13.91 18.78
C VAL A 94 -26.89 -13.85 18.71
N GLU A 95 -26.22 -14.80 19.34
CA GLU A 95 -24.76 -14.85 19.38
C GLU A 95 -24.15 -15.19 18.01
N MET A 96 -24.71 -16.19 17.32
CA MET A 96 -24.29 -16.57 15.96
C MET A 96 -24.59 -15.46 14.95
N ALA A 97 -25.72 -14.79 15.06
CA ALA A 97 -26.07 -13.65 14.22
C ALA A 97 -25.08 -12.49 14.40
N GLN A 98 -24.67 -12.19 15.63
CA GLN A 98 -23.65 -11.17 15.89
C GLN A 98 -22.28 -11.55 15.31
N GLN A 99 -21.88 -12.81 15.42
CA GLN A 99 -20.64 -13.31 14.83
C GLN A 99 -20.67 -13.23 13.29
N LEU A 100 -21.79 -13.61 12.68
CA LEU A 100 -21.95 -13.52 11.22
C LEU A 100 -21.88 -12.07 10.75
N LYS A 101 -22.53 -11.16 11.45
CA LYS A 101 -22.49 -9.73 11.17
C LYS A 101 -21.05 -9.18 11.26
N ALA A 102 -20.31 -9.53 12.31
CA ALA A 102 -18.93 -9.12 12.46
C ALA A 102 -18.03 -9.65 11.33
N ARG A 103 -18.25 -10.90 10.87
CA ARG A 103 -17.54 -11.49 9.73
C ARG A 103 -17.88 -10.78 8.43
N ARG A 104 -19.13 -10.39 8.20
CA ARG A 104 -19.55 -9.60 7.03
C ARG A 104 -18.89 -8.24 7.01
N GLU A 105 -18.89 -7.53 8.13
CA GLU A 105 -18.24 -6.23 8.25
C GLU A 105 -16.73 -6.34 7.99
N ALA A 106 -16.09 -7.36 8.53
CA ALA A 106 -14.66 -7.60 8.28
C ALA A 106 -14.39 -7.87 6.80
N TRP A 107 -15.23 -8.68 6.14
CA TRP A 107 -15.09 -8.96 4.71
C TRP A 107 -15.31 -7.72 3.84
N LEU A 108 -16.33 -6.92 4.11
CA LEU A 108 -16.58 -5.66 3.40
C LEU A 108 -15.41 -4.68 3.54
N ASN A 109 -14.74 -4.66 4.69
CA ASN A 109 -13.53 -3.87 4.87
C ASN A 109 -12.36 -4.39 4.01
N ILE A 110 -12.22 -5.71 3.85
CA ILE A 110 -11.23 -6.31 2.94
C ILE A 110 -11.53 -5.93 1.49
N GLU A 111 -12.77 -6.08 1.04
CA GLU A 111 -13.18 -5.69 -0.31
C GLU A 111 -12.89 -4.22 -0.60
N LYS A 112 -13.24 -3.33 0.35
CA LYS A 112 -12.96 -1.90 0.24
C LYS A 112 -11.46 -1.63 0.14
N THR A 113 -10.66 -2.28 0.96
CA THR A 113 -9.20 -2.12 0.98
C THR A 113 -8.58 -2.60 -0.33
N VAL A 114 -8.97 -3.78 -0.81
CA VAL A 114 -8.48 -4.34 -2.08
C VAL A 114 -8.85 -3.44 -3.25
N LYS A 115 -10.10 -2.97 -3.29
CA LYS A 115 -10.55 -2.03 -4.34
C LYS A 115 -9.73 -0.75 -4.34
N GLN A 116 -9.46 -0.18 -3.17
CA GLN A 116 -8.68 1.04 -3.03
C GLN A 116 -7.22 0.84 -3.43
N GLN A 117 -6.58 -0.24 -2.97
CA GLN A 117 -5.22 -0.59 -3.36
C GLN A 117 -5.10 -0.79 -4.87
N GLN A 118 -6.08 -1.42 -5.51
CA GLN A 118 -6.11 -1.61 -6.95
C GLN A 118 -6.23 -0.28 -7.71
N LEU A 119 -7.09 0.65 -7.25
CA LEU A 119 -7.20 1.99 -7.81
C LEU A 119 -5.88 2.76 -7.72
N VAL A 120 -5.25 2.74 -6.56
CA VAL A 120 -3.95 3.36 -6.33
C VAL A 120 -2.89 2.75 -7.25
N GLY A 121 -2.86 1.42 -7.38
CA GLY A 121 -1.96 0.70 -8.29
C GLY A 121 -2.15 1.12 -9.75
N LYS A 122 -3.40 1.25 -10.23
CA LYS A 122 -3.71 1.75 -11.57
C LYS A 122 -3.22 3.19 -11.78
N TYR A 123 -3.45 4.05 -10.80
CA TYR A 123 -3.01 5.44 -10.85
C TYR A 123 -1.49 5.56 -10.99
N PHE A 124 -0.74 4.89 -10.12
CA PHE A 124 0.73 4.91 -10.19
C PHE A 124 1.28 4.23 -11.44
N THR A 125 0.62 3.18 -11.93
CA THR A 125 0.98 2.54 -13.20
C THR A 125 0.81 3.52 -14.37
N LEU A 126 -0.29 4.28 -14.39
CA LEU A 126 -0.54 5.30 -15.39
C LEU A 126 0.53 6.40 -15.35
N LEU A 127 0.84 6.91 -14.15
CA LEU A 127 1.90 7.91 -13.96
C LEU A 127 3.26 7.39 -14.43
N SER A 128 3.65 6.20 -14.03
CA SER A 128 4.94 5.60 -14.42
C SER A 128 5.04 5.45 -15.93
N LYS A 129 3.97 5.02 -16.58
CA LYS A 129 3.94 4.88 -18.05
C LYS A 129 3.88 6.21 -18.80
N SER A 130 3.29 7.23 -18.20
CA SER A 130 3.27 8.57 -18.78
C SER A 130 4.64 9.26 -18.75
N MET A 131 5.51 8.83 -17.85
CA MET A 131 6.90 9.31 -17.69
C MET A 131 7.92 8.48 -18.51
N ALA A 132 7.47 7.83 -19.59
CA ALA A 132 8.37 7.08 -20.45
C ALA A 132 9.50 7.99 -20.99
N PRO A 133 10.77 7.61 -20.84
CA PRO A 133 11.88 8.41 -21.31
C PRO A 133 11.82 8.52 -22.83
N ASN A 134 12.12 9.71 -23.35
CA ASN A 134 12.22 9.91 -24.79
C ASN A 134 13.55 9.31 -25.32
N LYS A 135 13.66 9.23 -26.68
CA LYS A 135 14.85 8.64 -27.31
C LYS A 135 16.15 9.35 -26.92
N LEU A 136 16.12 10.69 -26.76
CA LEU A 136 17.30 11.47 -26.39
C LEU A 136 17.76 11.17 -24.97
N ASP A 137 16.81 11.01 -24.03
CA ASP A 137 17.13 10.64 -22.64
C ASP A 137 17.73 9.25 -22.56
N LEU A 138 17.22 8.30 -23.35
CA LEU A 138 17.79 6.95 -23.42
C LEU A 138 19.21 6.95 -24.02
N GLU A 139 19.43 7.69 -25.11
CA GLU A 139 20.76 7.83 -25.71
C GLU A 139 21.74 8.53 -24.76
N ALA A 140 21.31 9.57 -24.05
CA ALA A 140 22.12 10.27 -23.07
C ALA A 140 22.50 9.35 -21.89
N ALA A 141 21.54 8.60 -21.35
CA ALA A 141 21.78 7.64 -20.27
C ALA A 141 22.73 6.50 -20.72
N TYR A 142 22.51 5.96 -21.92
CA TYR A 142 23.36 4.90 -22.46
C TYR A 142 24.80 5.39 -22.68
N ASN A 143 24.98 6.56 -23.29
CA ASN A 143 26.29 7.16 -23.53
C ASN A 143 26.98 7.52 -22.21
N GLY A 144 26.23 8.08 -21.24
CA GLY A 144 26.75 8.40 -19.91
C GLY A 144 27.24 7.17 -19.15
N ALA A 145 26.53 6.03 -19.27
CA ALA A 145 26.92 4.77 -18.64
C ALA A 145 28.16 4.12 -19.30
N LYS A 146 28.40 4.39 -20.59
CA LYS A 146 29.55 3.85 -21.34
C LYS A 146 30.81 4.73 -21.26
N ASN A 147 30.64 6.00 -21.00
CA ASN A 147 31.77 6.92 -20.92
C ASN A 147 32.36 6.89 -19.51
N SER A 148 33.61 6.45 -19.40
CA SER A 148 34.43 6.66 -18.20
C SER A 148 35.40 7.78 -18.44
N VAL A 149 35.58 8.65 -17.46
CA VAL A 149 36.49 9.77 -17.52
C VAL A 149 37.50 9.60 -16.41
N ASP A 150 38.77 9.56 -16.76
CA ASP A 150 39.87 9.63 -15.79
C ASP A 150 40.19 11.10 -15.55
N PHE A 151 40.20 11.52 -14.31
CA PHE A 151 40.59 12.88 -13.94
C PHE A 151 41.60 12.85 -12.79
N ALA A 152 42.55 13.76 -12.83
CA ALA A 152 43.44 14.01 -11.73
C ALA A 152 43.03 15.30 -11.04
N TYR A 153 43.02 15.32 -9.73
CA TYR A 153 42.80 16.53 -8.95
C TYR A 153 43.90 16.74 -7.92
N ALA A 154 44.15 17.99 -7.61
CA ALA A 154 45.03 18.37 -6.51
C ALA A 154 44.17 18.97 -5.40
N GLU A 155 44.32 18.42 -4.20
CA GLU A 155 43.62 18.91 -3.01
C GLU A 155 44.65 19.58 -2.08
N GLN A 156 44.39 20.80 -1.66
CA GLN A 156 45.14 21.46 -0.62
C GLN A 156 44.19 21.80 0.53
N SER A 157 44.38 21.12 1.65
CA SER A 157 43.58 21.39 2.85
C SER A 157 43.86 22.77 3.40
N TYR A 158 42.87 23.54 3.77
CA TYR A 158 43.01 24.81 4.46
C TYR A 158 43.83 24.70 5.75
N THR A 159 43.81 23.55 6.42
CA THR A 159 44.59 23.28 7.63
C THR A 159 46.12 23.16 7.35
N SER A 160 46.52 22.97 6.08
CA SER A 160 47.92 22.92 5.67
C SER A 160 48.54 24.30 5.47
N ILE A 161 47.73 25.37 5.52
CA ILE A 161 48.19 26.76 5.40
C ILE A 161 48.17 27.37 6.81
N PRO A 162 49.29 27.66 7.41
CA PRO A 162 49.33 28.32 8.73
C PRO A 162 48.70 29.70 8.67
N ASP A 163 47.87 30.05 9.64
CA ASP A 163 47.23 31.37 9.74
C ASP A 163 48.23 32.52 9.74
N SER A 164 49.45 32.25 10.19
CA SER A 164 50.58 33.22 10.19
C SER A 164 51.04 33.64 8.79
N THR A 165 50.67 32.91 7.74
CA THR A 165 51.03 33.23 6.34
C THR A 165 49.93 34.04 5.63
N VAL A 166 48.78 34.25 6.25
CA VAL A 166 47.69 35.03 5.67
C VAL A 166 47.80 36.47 6.11
N VAL A 167 48.19 37.34 5.19
CA VAL A 167 48.25 38.80 5.42
C VAL A 167 46.91 39.37 4.97
N ILE A 168 46.13 39.89 5.93
CA ILE A 168 44.91 40.63 5.65
C ILE A 168 45.29 42.09 5.38
N SER A 169 45.11 42.53 4.14
CA SER A 169 45.33 43.93 3.73
C SER A 169 44.08 44.78 4.00
#